data_ffe26939ebb27247c0dbf736895344a5
#
_entry.id   ffe26939ebb27247c0dbf736895344a5
#
_cell.length_a   1.000
_cell.length_b   1.000
_cell.length_c   1.000
_cell.angle_alpha   90.00
_cell.angle_beta   90.00
_cell.angle_gamma   90.00
#
_symmetry.space_group_name_H-M   'P 1'
#
loop_
_entity.id
_entity.type
_entity.pdbx_description
1 polymer ?
#
loop_
_entity_poly.entity_id
_entity_poly.type
_entity_poly.pdbx_seq_one_letter_code
_entity_poly.pdbx_strand_id
1 'polypeptide(L)' 'GGAVWLDAQLTSPYQLYQFWLNAEDSMVETYLLRMTLLPLNEISHIMAEFAANPGARLAQKRLAQEVVTLVHGAAAT' A
#
# COMPACT_ATOMS: atom_id res chain seq x y z
N GLY A 1 9.97 4.55 16.97
CA GLY A 1 10.59 3.47 16.34
C GLY A 1 10.37 3.38 14.87
N GLY A 2 11.02 2.43 14.30
CA GLY A 2 10.96 2.24 12.87
C GLY A 2 9.61 1.82 12.33
N ALA A 3 8.68 1.50 13.19
CA ALA A 3 7.35 1.07 12.78
C ALA A 3 6.30 2.12 13.12
N VAL A 4 6.63 3.38 12.86
CA VAL A 4 5.72 4.47 13.20
C VAL A 4 4.34 4.30 12.56
N TRP A 5 4.28 3.69 11.39
CA TRP A 5 3.00 3.47 10.71
C TRP A 5 2.18 2.37 11.39
N LEU A 6 2.76 1.63 12.32
CA LEU A 6 2.03 0.70 13.18
C LEU A 6 1.68 1.34 14.52
N ASP A 7 2.10 2.57 14.72
CA ASP A 7 1.85 3.29 15.95
C ASP A 7 0.36 3.55 16.12
N ALA A 8 -0.06 3.69 17.37
CA ALA A 8 -1.45 3.97 17.69
C ALA A 8 -1.97 5.22 16.99
N GLN A 9 -1.08 6.17 16.72
CA GLN A 9 -1.45 7.41 16.05
C GLN A 9 -1.82 7.22 14.60
N LEU A 10 -1.38 6.11 14.00
CA LEU A 10 -1.72 5.77 12.62
C LEU A 10 -2.63 4.55 12.56
N THR A 11 -3.34 4.27 13.65
CA THR A 11 -4.19 3.08 13.69
C THR A 11 -5.53 3.28 13.00
N SER A 12 -5.94 4.50 12.73
CA SER A 12 -7.15 4.72 11.95
C SER A 12 -6.93 4.16 10.54
N PRO A 13 -7.83 3.31 10.06
CA PRO A 13 -7.70 2.80 8.69
C PRO A 13 -7.59 3.91 7.65
N TYR A 14 -8.33 4.99 7.86
CA TYR A 14 -8.30 6.13 6.93
C TYR A 14 -6.92 6.77 6.91
N GLN A 15 -6.35 7.05 8.08
CA GLN A 15 -5.04 7.70 8.16
C GLN A 15 -3.95 6.83 7.56
N LEU A 16 -3.99 5.54 7.84
CA LEU A 16 -3.02 4.61 7.30
C LEU A 16 -3.15 4.52 5.78
N TYR A 17 -4.37 4.47 5.29
CA TYR A 17 -4.63 4.44 3.86
C TYR A 17 -4.04 5.68 3.18
N GLN A 18 -4.29 6.87 3.75
CA GLN A 18 -3.79 8.11 3.19
C GLN A 18 -2.27 8.16 3.18
N PHE A 19 -1.65 7.66 4.23
CA PHE A 19 -0.20 7.61 4.31
C PHE A 19 0.40 6.85 3.13
N TRP A 20 -0.13 5.66 2.86
CA TRP A 20 0.41 4.82 1.80
C TRP A 20 -0.05 5.25 0.41
N LEU A 21 -1.21 5.88 0.34
CA LEU A 21 -1.70 6.41 -0.92
C LEU A 21 -0.76 7.50 -1.47
N ASN A 22 -0.04 8.18 -0.60
CA ASN A 22 0.89 9.23 -0.97
C ASN A 22 2.31 8.71 -1.24
N ALA A 23 2.50 7.40 -1.33
CA ALA A 23 3.81 6.85 -1.65
C ALA A 23 4.31 7.38 -2.99
N GLU A 24 5.61 7.63 -3.05
CA GLU A 24 6.21 8.13 -4.28
C GLU A 24 6.19 7.06 -5.37
N ASP A 25 6.00 7.49 -6.62
CA ASP A 25 5.94 6.57 -7.74
C ASP A 25 7.19 5.70 -7.84
N SER A 26 8.34 6.28 -7.51
CA SER A 26 9.61 5.55 -7.59
C SER A 26 9.76 4.49 -6.51
N MET A 27 8.97 4.56 -5.47
CA MET A 27 9.08 3.64 -4.33
C MET A 27 7.94 2.64 -4.22
N VAL A 28 6.87 2.85 -4.98
CA VAL A 28 5.66 2.05 -4.77
C VAL A 28 5.89 0.57 -5.03
N GLU A 29 6.68 0.23 -6.05
CA GLU A 29 6.95 -1.18 -6.33
C GLU A 29 7.73 -1.83 -5.19
N THR A 30 8.72 -1.12 -4.65
CA THR A 30 9.48 -1.61 -3.51
C THR A 30 8.57 -1.89 -2.32
N TYR A 31 7.64 -0.97 -2.07
CA TYR A 31 6.70 -1.16 -0.97
C TYR A 31 5.76 -2.32 -1.22
N LEU A 32 5.30 -2.51 -2.45
CA LEU A 32 4.46 -3.66 -2.78
C LEU A 32 5.21 -4.96 -2.52
N LEU A 33 6.49 -5.00 -2.86
CA LEU A 33 7.31 -6.20 -2.68
C LEU A 33 7.58 -6.49 -1.21
N ARG A 34 7.74 -5.45 -0.40
CA ARG A 34 8.19 -5.61 0.98
C ARG A 34 7.07 -5.54 2.00
N MET A 35 6.01 -4.80 1.70
CA MET A 35 4.97 -4.50 2.69
C MET A 35 3.67 -5.24 2.45
N THR A 36 3.60 -6.06 1.41
CA THR A 36 2.39 -6.82 1.12
C THR A 36 2.71 -8.29 0.93
N LEU A 37 1.66 -9.11 0.96
CA LEU A 37 1.77 -10.54 0.72
C LEU A 37 1.39 -10.88 -0.72
N LEU A 38 1.29 -9.89 -1.60
CA LEU A 38 0.93 -10.13 -2.98
C LEU A 38 2.01 -10.93 -3.70
N PRO A 39 1.62 -11.89 -4.54
CA PRO A 39 2.60 -12.64 -5.32
C PRO A 39 3.22 -11.76 -6.39
N LEU A 40 4.41 -12.15 -6.85
CA LEU A 40 5.17 -11.35 -7.78
C LEU A 40 4.42 -11.09 -9.09
N ASN A 41 3.69 -12.09 -9.59
CA ASN A 41 2.95 -11.90 -10.84
C ASN A 41 1.84 -10.87 -10.68
N GLU A 42 1.24 -10.80 -9.49
CA GLU A 42 0.22 -9.78 -9.22
C GLU A 42 0.84 -8.40 -9.17
N ILE A 43 1.99 -8.27 -8.51
CA ILE A 43 2.70 -7.01 -8.43
C ILE A 43 3.12 -6.54 -9.81
N SER A 44 3.63 -7.45 -10.65
CA SER A 44 4.00 -7.10 -12.02
C SER A 44 2.80 -6.57 -12.80
N HIS A 45 1.63 -7.18 -12.63
CA HIS A 45 0.41 -6.74 -13.28
C HIS A 45 0.01 -5.33 -12.81
N ILE A 46 0.07 -5.12 -11.49
CA ILE A 46 -0.24 -3.81 -10.92
C ILE A 46 0.68 -2.74 -11.48
N MET A 47 1.98 -3.04 -11.55
CA MET A 47 2.96 -2.07 -12.04
C MET A 47 2.77 -1.79 -13.52
N ALA A 48 2.37 -2.78 -14.30
CA ALA A 48 2.08 -2.58 -15.71
C ALA A 48 0.90 -1.63 -15.91
N GLU A 49 -0.15 -1.82 -15.15
CA GLU A 49 -1.31 -0.93 -15.21
C GLU A 49 -0.98 0.47 -14.72
N PHE A 50 -0.17 0.54 -13.66
CA PHE A 50 0.28 1.82 -13.14
C PHE A 50 1.09 2.58 -14.19
N ALA A 51 2.02 1.90 -14.88
CA ALA A 51 2.84 2.52 -15.89
C ALA A 51 2.01 3.07 -17.06
N ALA A 52 0.90 2.42 -17.35
CA ALA A 52 0.02 2.86 -18.43
C ALA A 52 -0.76 4.12 -18.06
N ASN A 53 -1.00 4.36 -16.77
CA ASN A 53 -1.77 5.52 -16.33
C ASN A 53 -1.35 5.94 -14.92
N PRO A 54 -0.16 6.54 -14.78
CA PRO A 54 0.36 6.90 -13.45
C PRO A 54 -0.55 7.86 -12.68
N GLY A 55 -1.26 8.72 -13.39
CA GLY A 55 -2.12 9.71 -12.75
C GLY A 55 -3.28 9.09 -11.97
N ALA A 56 -3.68 7.87 -12.33
CA ALA A 56 -4.74 7.18 -11.60
C ALA A 56 -4.26 6.60 -10.27
N ARG A 57 -2.95 6.52 -10.05
CA ARG A 57 -2.32 6.05 -8.83
C ARG A 57 -2.79 4.65 -8.42
N LEU A 58 -2.93 3.78 -9.40
CA LEU A 58 -3.45 2.43 -9.16
C LEU A 58 -2.56 1.62 -8.22
N ALA A 59 -1.24 1.74 -8.39
CA ALA A 59 -0.30 1.00 -7.55
C ALA A 59 -0.36 1.49 -6.10
N GLN A 60 -0.45 2.80 -5.90
CA GLN A 60 -0.56 3.37 -4.56
C GLN A 60 -1.87 2.96 -3.90
N LYS A 61 -2.95 2.95 -4.66
CA LYS A 61 -4.25 2.53 -4.12
C LYS A 61 -4.21 1.08 -3.66
N ARG A 62 -3.61 0.22 -4.48
CA ARG A 62 -3.51 -1.18 -4.11
C ARG A 62 -2.59 -1.37 -2.91
N LEU A 63 -1.47 -0.66 -2.90
CA LEU A 63 -0.54 -0.71 -1.76
C LEU A 63 -1.25 -0.30 -0.48
N ALA A 64 -1.98 0.81 -0.51
CA ALA A 64 -2.67 1.30 0.67
C ALA A 64 -3.72 0.30 1.15
N GLN A 65 -4.48 -0.28 0.23
CA GLN A 65 -5.49 -1.27 0.57
C GLN A 65 -4.87 -2.51 1.24
N GLU A 66 -3.76 -2.99 0.67
CA GLU A 66 -3.12 -4.19 1.20
C GLU A 66 -2.52 -3.94 2.58
N VAL A 67 -1.87 -2.80 2.78
CA VAL A 67 -1.27 -2.50 4.07
C VAL A 67 -2.34 -2.30 5.14
N VAL A 68 -3.42 -1.60 4.81
CA VAL A 68 -4.52 -1.43 5.76
C VAL A 68 -5.10 -2.78 6.16
N THR A 69 -5.28 -3.67 5.19
CA THR A 69 -5.80 -5.00 5.46
C THR A 69 -4.86 -5.79 6.37
N LEU A 70 -3.55 -5.69 6.14
CA LEU A 70 -2.58 -6.39 6.98
C LEU A 70 -2.54 -5.87 8.40
N VAL A 71 -2.61 -4.55 8.56
CA VAL A 71 -2.49 -3.95 9.90
C VAL A 71 -3.78 -4.10 10.68
N HIS A 72 -4.91 -3.82 10.07
CA HIS A 72 -6.20 -3.90 10.75
C HIS A 72 -6.86 -5.27 10.57
N GLY A 73 -6.53 -5.93 9.48
CA GLY A 73 -6.93 -7.30 9.25
C GLY A 73 -8.41 -7.51 9.25
N ALA A 74 -8.78 -8.76 9.44
CA ALA A 74 -10.20 -9.12 9.52
C ALA A 74 -10.86 -8.51 10.74
N ALA A 75 -10.08 -8.09 11.72
CA ALA A 75 -10.64 -7.50 12.95
C ALA A 75 -11.27 -6.13 12.65
N ALA A 76 -10.87 -5.48 11.55
CA ALA A 76 -11.40 -4.17 11.20
C ALA A 76 -12.63 -4.26 10.31
N THR A 77 -12.98 -5.45 9.88
CA THR A 77 -14.11 -5.62 8.97
C THR A 77 -15.30 -6.26 9.64
#